data_127fc1e29f1b96271bf26241a4dfda7b
#
_entry.id   127fc1e29f1b96271bf26241a4dfda7b
#
_cell.length_a   1.000
_cell.length_b   1.000
_cell.length_c   1.000
_cell.angle_alpha   90.00
_cell.angle_beta   90.00
_cell.angle_gamma   90.00
#
_symmetry.space_group_name_H-M   'P 1'
#
loop_
_entity.id
_entity.type
_entity.pdbx_description
1 polymer ?
#
loop_
_entity_poly.entity_id
_entity_poly.type
_entity_poly.pdbx_seq_one_letter_code
_entity_poly.pdbx_strand_id
1 'polypeptide(L)'
;HPDPRRKGFFGDANYEAAWNRSTSTKNTYDSGVVADFGASILVYNPNGEVLYHVYSSEIVNRYVNQTIGANFVYQKDKLRAQAGVSANPTDTHNETTGFDTYDSHVLNWAPQAMLWYDIDDNTNVRGFYFGRSQQPSVSQLMRVPDNTNPLSVSFGNMYLEPYFNHSFRSDFRHTNKKNFLSVNAGLDGGIVKNPIVNAQWYGTNGAQYSIPVNGNDSYNGSFRIMLNSPIAKSNFSVFLMSRASYSKSSSYVGSSSFDMGKYYEGDNYDAENFLADKFLEDFHTLDFTLNKLQTVGLMERLRLTYRNDVVELTAGGRTRMSKSWYTIANQSTNMTWSNQVSASMNWTVPGGLGIVADGNYNWYNGYTTDQGTQLILNAKITK
;
A
#
# COMPACT_ATOMS: atom_id res chain seq x y z
N HIS A 1 24.40 19.97 -4.82
CA HIS A 1 23.21 20.71 -5.26
C HIS A 1 23.66 21.83 -6.20
N PRO A 2 23.07 21.94 -7.41
CA PRO A 2 23.39 23.07 -8.27
C PRO A 2 23.02 24.38 -7.57
N ASP A 3 23.90 25.37 -7.68
CA ASP A 3 23.67 26.72 -7.17
C ASP A 3 22.37 27.28 -7.78
N PRO A 4 21.35 27.66 -6.99
CA PRO A 4 20.08 28.17 -7.51
C PRO A 4 20.20 29.44 -8.35
N ARG A 5 21.38 30.09 -8.36
CA ARG A 5 21.68 31.28 -9.16
C ARG A 5 22.17 30.96 -10.58
N ARG A 6 22.55 29.70 -10.87
CA ARG A 6 23.03 29.32 -12.20
C ARG A 6 21.86 29.02 -13.12
N LYS A 7 21.80 29.74 -14.26
CA LYS A 7 20.86 29.48 -15.36
C LYS A 7 21.55 28.60 -16.41
N GLY A 8 20.82 27.62 -16.97
CA GLY A 8 21.33 26.78 -18.03
C GLY A 8 21.05 25.29 -17.86
N PHE A 9 21.82 24.50 -18.58
CA PHE A 9 21.76 23.04 -18.51
C PHE A 9 22.88 22.51 -17.59
N PHE A 10 22.52 21.58 -16.74
CA PHE A 10 23.46 20.89 -15.85
C PHE A 10 23.23 19.39 -15.99
N GLY A 11 24.30 18.61 -15.94
CA GLY A 11 24.26 17.16 -15.90
C GLY A 11 25.05 16.68 -14.70
N ASP A 12 24.57 15.61 -14.06
CA ASP A 12 25.32 14.85 -13.08
C ASP A 12 25.21 13.34 -13.38
N ALA A 13 26.24 12.61 -13.02
CA ALA A 13 26.25 11.17 -13.02
C ALA A 13 26.64 10.66 -11.65
N ASN A 14 26.04 9.58 -11.23
CA ASN A 14 26.32 8.94 -9.95
C ASN A 14 26.55 7.46 -10.13
N TYR A 15 27.43 6.93 -9.31
CA TYR A 15 27.64 5.50 -9.15
C TYR A 15 27.62 5.16 -7.67
N GLU A 16 26.88 4.14 -7.30
CA GLU A 16 26.82 3.59 -5.96
C GLU A 16 26.89 2.07 -6.04
N ALA A 17 27.59 1.42 -5.12
CA ALA A 17 27.58 -0.01 -4.95
C ALA A 17 27.33 -0.35 -3.48
N ALA A 18 26.42 -1.28 -3.25
CA ALA A 18 26.08 -1.78 -1.93
C ALA A 18 26.03 -3.31 -1.96
N TRP A 19 26.58 -3.92 -0.93
CA TRP A 19 26.45 -5.36 -0.73
C TRP A 19 25.75 -5.61 0.61
N ASN A 20 24.94 -6.63 0.65
CA ASN A 20 24.26 -7.04 1.88
C ASN A 20 24.27 -8.58 1.98
N ARG A 21 24.34 -9.03 3.22
CA ARG A 21 24.15 -10.45 3.56
C ARG A 21 23.15 -10.50 4.72
N SER A 22 22.07 -11.23 4.53
CA SER A 22 21.12 -11.52 5.59
C SER A 22 20.97 -13.02 5.75
N THR A 23 20.83 -13.47 6.98
CA THR A 23 20.53 -14.88 7.31
C THR A 23 19.23 -14.89 8.09
N SER A 24 18.30 -15.74 7.66
CA SER A 24 17.03 -15.96 8.36
C SER A 24 16.89 -17.44 8.62
N THR A 25 16.62 -17.81 9.87
CA THR A 25 16.41 -19.20 10.28
C THR A 25 14.98 -19.31 10.80
N LYS A 26 14.22 -20.23 10.19
CA LYS A 26 12.89 -20.63 10.66
C LYS A 26 12.98 -22.08 11.08
N ASN A 27 12.69 -22.35 12.34
CA ASN A 27 12.57 -23.71 12.87
C ASN A 27 11.11 -23.97 13.25
N THR A 28 10.53 -24.98 12.66
CA THR A 28 9.19 -25.48 13.00
C THR A 28 9.37 -26.83 13.64
N TYR A 29 8.75 -27.01 14.79
CA TYR A 29 8.87 -28.22 15.57
C TYR A 29 7.52 -28.93 15.63
N ASP A 30 7.52 -30.24 15.45
CA ASP A 30 6.36 -31.07 15.71
C ASP A 30 6.23 -31.23 17.24
N SER A 31 5.11 -30.79 17.77
CA SER A 31 4.80 -30.92 19.21
C SER A 31 4.35 -32.33 19.60
N GLY A 32 4.36 -33.28 18.67
CA GLY A 32 3.94 -34.67 18.94
C GLY A 32 2.45 -34.81 19.31
N VAL A 33 1.59 -33.99 18.66
CA VAL A 33 0.13 -34.12 18.85
C VAL A 33 -0.34 -35.41 18.18
N VAL A 34 -0.56 -36.43 18.98
CA VAL A 34 -1.32 -37.62 18.57
C VAL A 34 -2.79 -37.23 18.61
N ALA A 35 -3.40 -36.98 17.45
CA ALA A 35 -4.83 -36.80 17.32
C ALA A 35 -5.50 -38.17 17.53
N ASP A 36 -5.96 -38.46 18.75
CA ASP A 36 -6.90 -39.51 18.97
C ASP A 36 -8.33 -38.96 19.06
N PHE A 37 -9.25 -39.69 18.48
CA PHE A 37 -10.63 -39.30 18.23
C PHE A 37 -11.30 -38.63 19.44
N GLY A 38 -11.49 -37.34 19.41
CA GLY A 38 -12.41 -36.57 20.24
C GLY A 38 -11.83 -35.85 21.45
N ALA A 39 -10.54 -35.90 21.71
CA ALA A 39 -9.87 -35.07 22.70
C ALA A 39 -8.46 -34.73 22.21
N SER A 40 -8.18 -33.46 22.00
CA SER A 40 -6.81 -32.97 21.74
C SER A 40 -6.02 -33.13 23.06
N ILE A 41 -5.31 -34.20 23.22
CA ILE A 41 -4.32 -34.33 24.29
C ILE A 41 -3.01 -33.78 23.73
N LEU A 42 -2.62 -32.58 24.18
CA LEU A 42 -1.26 -32.10 24.01
C LEU A 42 -0.33 -33.01 24.81
N VAL A 43 0.27 -34.01 24.16
CA VAL A 43 1.37 -34.76 24.75
C VAL A 43 2.62 -33.89 24.58
N TYR A 44 2.89 -33.12 25.63
CA TYR A 44 4.17 -32.48 25.79
C TYR A 44 5.25 -33.55 25.90
N ASN A 45 6.08 -33.70 24.86
CA ASN A 45 7.23 -34.59 24.94
C ASN A 45 8.40 -33.82 25.58
N PRO A 46 8.70 -34.05 26.87
CA PRO A 46 9.75 -33.32 27.57
C PRO A 46 11.17 -33.67 27.06
N ASN A 47 11.30 -34.61 26.12
CA ASN A 47 12.59 -35.13 25.67
C ASN A 47 12.97 -34.80 24.20
N GLY A 48 12.23 -33.94 23.53
CA GLY A 48 12.69 -33.48 22.21
C GLY A 48 11.54 -33.15 21.26
N GLU A 49 11.39 -31.89 21.02
CA GLU A 49 10.69 -31.40 19.85
C GLU A 49 11.39 -31.96 18.62
N VAL A 50 10.65 -32.61 17.72
CA VAL A 50 11.19 -33.08 16.45
C VAL A 50 11.13 -31.95 15.46
N LEU A 51 12.27 -31.58 14.92
CA LEU A 51 12.35 -30.55 13.89
C LEU A 51 11.57 -30.99 12.64
N TYR A 52 10.57 -30.21 12.27
CA TYR A 52 9.75 -30.47 11.10
C TYR A 52 10.44 -29.89 9.85
N HIS A 53 11.19 -30.73 9.15
CA HIS A 53 12.12 -30.29 8.10
C HIS A 53 11.45 -29.57 6.93
N VAL A 54 10.22 -29.94 6.57
CA VAL A 54 9.52 -29.32 5.43
C VAL A 54 9.19 -27.84 5.66
N TYR A 55 8.91 -27.49 6.92
CA TYR A 55 8.61 -26.11 7.29
C TYR A 55 9.76 -25.39 7.96
N SER A 56 10.89 -26.05 8.13
CA SER A 56 12.10 -25.49 8.71
C SER A 56 13.10 -25.12 7.62
N SER A 57 13.68 -23.93 7.71
CA SER A 57 14.66 -23.49 6.72
C SER A 57 15.66 -22.54 7.34
N GLU A 58 16.90 -22.63 6.89
CA GLU A 58 17.88 -21.59 7.03
C GLU A 58 18.12 -20.99 5.62
N ILE A 59 17.95 -19.68 5.53
CA ILE A 59 18.08 -18.95 4.28
C ILE A 59 19.21 -17.96 4.44
N VAL A 60 20.20 -18.09 3.59
CA VAL A 60 21.29 -17.12 3.44
C VAL A 60 21.06 -16.35 2.16
N ASN A 61 20.76 -15.07 2.29
CA ASN A 61 20.58 -14.17 1.17
C ASN A 61 21.78 -13.23 1.08
N ARG A 62 22.44 -13.23 -0.07
CA ARG A 62 23.53 -12.29 -0.39
C ARG A 62 23.11 -11.52 -1.63
N TYR A 63 23.20 -10.20 -1.57
CA TYR A 63 22.96 -9.41 -2.75
C TYR A 63 23.97 -8.28 -2.91
N VAL A 64 24.33 -8.04 -4.15
CA VAL A 64 25.11 -6.90 -4.60
C VAL A 64 24.20 -6.03 -5.45
N ASN A 65 24.01 -4.80 -5.03
CA ASN A 65 23.22 -3.82 -5.75
C ASN A 65 24.12 -2.68 -6.21
N GLN A 66 24.09 -2.38 -7.48
CA GLN A 66 24.81 -1.26 -8.06
C GLN A 66 23.78 -0.26 -8.61
N THR A 67 24.10 1.01 -8.55
CA THR A 67 23.27 2.07 -9.13
C THR A 67 24.15 2.92 -10.03
N ILE A 68 23.78 3.00 -11.28
CA ILE A 68 24.42 3.87 -12.28
C ILE A 68 23.36 4.85 -12.76
N GLY A 69 23.52 6.13 -12.49
CA GLY A 69 22.52 7.12 -12.81
C GLY A 69 23.08 8.32 -13.56
N ALA A 70 22.22 8.92 -14.38
CA ALA A 70 22.46 10.21 -15.02
C ALA A 70 21.23 11.10 -14.89
N ASN A 71 21.45 12.36 -14.53
CA ASN A 71 20.42 13.37 -14.41
C ASN A 71 20.77 14.60 -15.24
N PHE A 72 19.76 15.19 -15.85
CA PHE A 72 19.84 16.45 -16.58
C PHE A 72 18.88 17.45 -15.95
N VAL A 73 19.39 18.62 -15.64
CA VAL A 73 18.63 19.72 -15.05
C VAL A 73 18.68 20.89 -15.99
N TYR A 74 17.51 21.41 -16.34
CA TYR A 74 17.33 22.69 -17.02
C TYR A 74 16.74 23.69 -16.04
N GLN A 75 17.38 24.82 -15.89
CA GLN A 75 16.91 25.89 -15.02
C GLN A 75 17.00 27.25 -15.74
N LYS A 76 15.85 27.89 -15.86
CA LYS A 76 15.77 29.26 -16.43
C LYS A 76 14.61 30.00 -15.77
N ASP A 77 14.92 31.15 -15.19
CA ASP A 77 13.94 32.04 -14.56
C ASP A 77 12.96 31.31 -13.59
N LYS A 78 11.73 31.16 -14.01
CA LYS A 78 10.64 30.54 -13.23
C LYS A 78 10.49 29.03 -13.47
N LEU A 79 11.27 28.46 -14.37
CA LEU A 79 11.19 27.07 -14.76
C LEU A 79 12.44 26.31 -14.33
N ARG A 80 12.21 25.20 -13.61
CA ARG A 80 13.19 24.15 -13.41
C ARG A 80 12.60 22.82 -13.83
N ALA A 81 13.26 22.16 -14.78
CA ALA A 81 12.92 20.81 -15.22
C ALA A 81 14.12 19.89 -14.97
N GLN A 82 13.85 18.70 -14.53
CA GLN A 82 14.85 17.67 -14.32
C GLN A 82 14.35 16.36 -14.92
N ALA A 83 15.21 15.66 -15.64
CA ALA A 83 14.95 14.31 -16.12
C ALA A 83 16.18 13.45 -15.86
N GLY A 84 15.98 12.23 -15.45
CA GLY A 84 17.07 11.31 -15.17
C GLY A 84 16.63 9.86 -15.31
N VAL A 85 17.60 9.00 -15.40
CA VAL A 85 17.40 7.55 -15.37
C VAL A 85 18.54 6.92 -14.58
N SER A 86 18.22 5.95 -13.77
CA SER A 86 19.20 5.05 -13.17
C SER A 86 18.96 3.62 -13.59
N ALA A 87 20.07 2.90 -13.77
CA ALA A 87 20.11 1.45 -13.94
C ALA A 87 20.62 0.83 -12.65
N ASN A 88 19.91 -0.16 -12.13
CA ASN A 88 20.24 -0.82 -10.88
C ASN A 88 20.46 -2.33 -11.15
N PRO A 89 21.65 -2.74 -11.63
CA PRO A 89 21.99 -4.15 -11.67
C PRO A 89 22.00 -4.71 -10.24
N THR A 90 21.29 -5.80 -10.05
CA THR A 90 21.21 -6.49 -8.76
C THR A 90 21.52 -7.96 -8.96
N ASP A 91 22.53 -8.43 -8.29
CA ASP A 91 22.91 -9.83 -8.23
C ASP A 91 22.46 -10.38 -6.88
N THR A 92 21.62 -11.40 -6.91
CA THR A 92 21.08 -12.05 -5.72
C THR A 92 21.48 -13.51 -5.73
N HIS A 93 22.03 -13.97 -4.62
CA HIS A 93 22.37 -15.36 -4.36
C HIS A 93 21.67 -15.83 -3.10
N ASN A 94 20.75 -16.78 -3.25
CA ASN A 94 19.96 -17.35 -2.17
C ASN A 94 20.31 -18.82 -1.98
N GLU A 95 20.79 -19.16 -0.78
CA GLU A 95 20.98 -20.54 -0.34
C GLU A 95 19.86 -20.85 0.65
N THR A 96 19.11 -21.92 0.40
CA THR A 96 18.07 -22.42 1.31
C THR A 96 18.38 -23.86 1.64
N THR A 97 18.48 -24.19 2.93
CA THR A 97 18.78 -25.56 3.37
C THR A 97 17.74 -26.54 2.83
N GLY A 98 18.20 -27.60 2.17
CA GLY A 98 17.34 -28.63 1.58
C GLY A 98 16.80 -28.31 0.18
N PHE A 99 17.15 -27.16 -0.40
CA PHE A 99 16.76 -26.74 -1.75
C PHE A 99 17.97 -26.32 -2.57
N ASP A 100 17.79 -26.29 -3.90
CA ASP A 100 18.80 -25.78 -4.81
C ASP A 100 19.03 -24.28 -4.58
N THR A 101 20.25 -23.86 -4.80
CA THR A 101 20.63 -22.46 -4.75
C THR A 101 19.93 -21.68 -5.87
N TYR A 102 19.38 -20.51 -5.52
CA TYR A 102 18.76 -19.62 -6.49
C TYR A 102 19.64 -18.39 -6.74
N ASP A 103 20.10 -18.25 -7.97
CA ASP A 103 20.85 -17.10 -8.46
C ASP A 103 19.98 -16.24 -9.37
N SER A 104 19.96 -14.95 -9.14
CA SER A 104 19.23 -14.01 -9.97
C SER A 104 20.07 -12.79 -10.32
N HIS A 105 20.13 -12.49 -11.62
CA HIS A 105 20.77 -11.30 -12.16
C HIS A 105 19.73 -10.43 -12.82
N VAL A 106 19.41 -9.30 -12.22
CA VAL A 106 18.32 -8.44 -12.70
C VAL A 106 18.79 -7.01 -12.89
N LEU A 107 18.41 -6.43 -14.01
CA LEU A 107 18.62 -5.03 -14.31
C LEU A 107 17.31 -4.26 -14.05
N ASN A 108 17.29 -3.47 -13.00
CA ASN A 108 16.19 -2.60 -12.66
C ASN A 108 16.41 -1.20 -13.25
N TRP A 109 15.34 -0.59 -13.74
CA TRP A 109 15.35 0.77 -14.26
C TRP A 109 14.53 1.70 -13.38
N ALA A 110 15.03 2.90 -13.15
CA ALA A 110 14.34 3.94 -12.39
C ALA A 110 14.41 5.29 -13.11
N PRO A 111 13.57 5.52 -14.12
CA PRO A 111 13.42 6.81 -14.75
C PRO A 111 12.69 7.77 -13.82
N GLN A 112 13.10 9.05 -13.86
CA GLN A 112 12.47 10.13 -13.10
C GLN A 112 12.36 11.40 -13.92
N ALA A 113 11.31 12.16 -13.68
CA ALA A 113 11.15 13.50 -14.24
C ALA A 113 10.48 14.41 -13.20
N MET A 114 10.96 15.63 -13.10
CA MET A 114 10.46 16.60 -12.15
C MET A 114 10.34 17.96 -12.85
N LEU A 115 9.25 18.66 -12.55
CA LEU A 115 8.96 20.00 -13.07
C LEU A 115 8.59 20.92 -11.91
N TRP A 116 9.22 22.06 -11.85
CA TRP A 116 8.86 23.17 -10.98
C TRP A 116 8.66 24.41 -11.85
N TYR A 117 7.49 25.00 -11.78
CA TYR A 117 7.16 26.18 -12.54
C TYR A 117 6.46 27.21 -11.64
N ASP A 118 7.13 28.33 -11.43
CA ASP A 118 6.58 29.45 -10.70
C ASP A 118 5.92 30.41 -11.71
N ILE A 119 4.58 30.33 -11.82
CA ILE A 119 3.80 31.17 -12.74
C ILE A 119 3.98 32.63 -12.34
N ASP A 120 3.80 32.88 -11.04
CA ASP A 120 4.04 34.16 -10.39
C ASP A 120 4.45 33.94 -8.92
N ASP A 121 4.64 35.04 -8.15
CA ASP A 121 5.06 34.98 -6.73
C ASP A 121 4.03 34.31 -5.80
N ASN A 122 2.81 34.09 -6.29
CA ASN A 122 1.70 33.54 -5.55
C ASN A 122 1.26 32.17 -6.06
N THR A 123 1.71 31.78 -7.26
CA THR A 123 1.20 30.61 -7.98
C THR A 123 2.34 29.74 -8.48
N ASN A 124 2.33 28.49 -8.12
CA ASN A 124 3.29 27.51 -8.63
C ASN A 124 2.62 26.18 -9.00
N VAL A 125 3.28 25.48 -9.93
CA VAL A 125 2.94 24.10 -10.35
C VAL A 125 4.18 23.24 -10.17
N ARG A 126 3.98 22.06 -9.64
CA ARG A 126 5.00 21.03 -9.52
C ARG A 126 4.49 19.73 -10.11
N GLY A 127 5.35 19.06 -10.85
CA GLY A 127 5.07 17.76 -11.43
C GLY A 127 6.19 16.79 -11.14
N PHE A 128 5.85 15.54 -10.85
CA PHE A 128 6.80 14.48 -10.54
C PHE A 128 6.37 13.20 -11.23
N TYR A 129 7.32 12.53 -11.82
CA TYR A 129 7.19 11.18 -12.31
C TYR A 129 8.35 10.35 -11.79
N PHE A 130 8.04 9.18 -11.29
CA PHE A 130 9.01 8.18 -10.85
C PHE A 130 8.61 6.82 -11.41
N GLY A 131 9.50 6.22 -12.16
CA GLY A 131 9.41 4.83 -12.57
C GLY A 131 10.36 3.99 -11.73
N ARG A 132 9.92 2.81 -11.30
CA ARG A 132 10.76 1.90 -10.55
C ARG A 132 10.43 0.46 -10.88
N SER A 133 11.44 -0.30 -11.32
CA SER A 133 11.39 -1.74 -11.35
C SER A 133 11.59 -2.29 -9.93
N GLN A 134 10.84 -3.30 -9.57
CA GLN A 134 10.92 -3.96 -8.26
C GLN A 134 10.96 -5.46 -8.42
N GLN A 135 11.87 -6.08 -7.68
CA GLN A 135 12.02 -7.53 -7.60
C GLN A 135 10.96 -8.15 -6.70
N PRO A 136 10.59 -9.42 -6.95
CA PRO A 136 9.92 -10.23 -5.95
C PRO A 136 10.73 -10.28 -4.65
N SER A 137 10.05 -10.35 -3.51
CA SER A 137 10.74 -10.55 -2.23
C SER A 137 11.26 -11.98 -2.10
N VAL A 138 12.29 -12.16 -1.28
CA VAL A 138 12.85 -13.50 -1.01
C VAL A 138 11.76 -14.46 -0.54
N SER A 139 10.85 -14.03 0.34
CA SER A 139 9.74 -14.85 0.82
C SER A 139 8.76 -15.28 -0.28
N GLN A 140 8.60 -14.47 -1.32
CA GLN A 140 7.76 -14.82 -2.47
C GLN A 140 8.44 -15.82 -3.41
N LEU A 141 9.76 -15.87 -3.42
CA LEU A 141 10.56 -16.80 -4.25
C LEU A 141 10.85 -18.13 -3.55
N MET A 142 10.66 -18.19 -2.22
CA MET A 142 11.03 -19.36 -1.43
C MET A 142 10.11 -20.54 -1.73
N ARG A 143 10.72 -21.73 -1.87
CA ARG A 143 9.98 -22.99 -2.04
C ARG A 143 9.36 -23.51 -0.76
N VAL A 144 9.88 -23.11 0.41
CA VAL A 144 9.37 -23.55 1.70
C VAL A 144 8.04 -22.88 2.02
N PRO A 145 6.95 -23.62 2.18
CA PRO A 145 5.66 -23.06 2.50
C PRO A 145 5.67 -22.34 3.85
N ASP A 146 4.95 -21.23 3.94
CA ASP A 146 4.67 -20.59 5.21
C ASP A 146 3.34 -21.11 5.77
N ASN A 147 3.40 -21.90 6.80
CA ASN A 147 2.29 -22.50 7.52
C ASN A 147 2.19 -22.00 8.98
N THR A 148 2.74 -20.84 9.28
CA THR A 148 2.65 -20.22 10.61
C THR A 148 1.19 -20.18 11.11
N ASN A 149 0.25 -20.07 10.18
CA ASN A 149 -1.17 -20.31 10.43
C ASN A 149 -1.63 -21.52 9.58
N PRO A 150 -1.96 -22.67 10.20
CA PRO A 150 -2.38 -23.86 9.47
C PRO A 150 -3.65 -23.69 8.63
N LEU A 151 -4.48 -22.68 8.95
CA LEU A 151 -5.66 -22.34 8.15
C LEU A 151 -5.37 -21.37 7.00
N SER A 152 -4.12 -20.93 6.86
CA SER A 152 -3.71 -20.00 5.80
C SER A 152 -2.25 -20.28 5.41
N VAL A 153 -2.07 -21.13 4.42
CA VAL A 153 -0.75 -21.57 3.95
C VAL A 153 -0.36 -20.78 2.70
N SER A 154 0.86 -20.28 2.69
CA SER A 154 1.41 -19.50 1.58
C SER A 154 2.60 -20.23 0.96
N PHE A 155 2.55 -20.45 -0.34
CA PHE A 155 3.64 -21.00 -1.13
C PHE A 155 4.46 -19.88 -1.77
N GLY A 156 5.72 -20.15 -2.09
CA GLY A 156 6.52 -19.28 -2.92
C GLY A 156 6.46 -19.68 -4.39
N ASN A 157 6.91 -18.78 -5.24
CA ASN A 157 7.01 -18.99 -6.70
C ASN A 157 8.34 -18.44 -7.20
N MET A 158 9.26 -19.34 -7.56
CA MET A 158 10.58 -18.96 -8.06
C MET A 158 10.55 -18.37 -9.49
N TYR A 159 9.44 -18.51 -10.21
CA TYR A 159 9.29 -18.02 -11.58
C TYR A 159 8.69 -16.61 -11.65
N LEU A 160 8.58 -15.92 -10.51
CA LEU A 160 8.09 -14.55 -10.51
C LEU A 160 9.02 -13.60 -11.25
N GLU A 161 8.44 -12.82 -12.12
CA GLU A 161 9.09 -11.74 -12.82
C GLU A 161 9.02 -10.42 -12.02
N PRO A 162 9.99 -9.53 -12.22
CA PRO A 162 9.92 -8.17 -11.69
C PRO A 162 8.69 -7.43 -12.20
N TYR A 163 8.18 -6.54 -11.38
CA TYR A 163 7.11 -5.62 -11.78
C TYR A 163 7.61 -4.19 -11.86
N PHE A 164 6.94 -3.37 -12.66
CA PHE A 164 7.32 -1.98 -12.84
C PHE A 164 6.22 -1.05 -12.30
N ASN A 165 6.63 -0.14 -11.41
CA ASN A 165 5.73 0.84 -10.80
C ASN A 165 5.98 2.24 -11.39
N HIS A 166 4.96 2.81 -12.04
CA HIS A 166 4.91 4.19 -12.47
C HIS A 166 4.15 5.02 -11.44
N SER A 167 4.74 6.10 -10.95
CA SER A 167 4.11 7.03 -10.02
C SER A 167 4.12 8.44 -10.60
N PHE A 168 2.96 9.07 -10.58
CA PHE A 168 2.76 10.45 -11.05
C PHE A 168 2.21 11.30 -9.91
N ARG A 169 2.72 12.49 -9.80
CA ARG A 169 2.19 13.48 -8.87
C ARG A 169 2.26 14.87 -9.49
N SER A 170 1.17 15.62 -9.34
CA SER A 170 1.15 17.03 -9.71
C SER A 170 0.49 17.84 -8.62
N ASP A 171 1.09 18.94 -8.24
CA ASP A 171 0.59 19.87 -7.24
C ASP A 171 0.53 21.27 -7.84
N PHE A 172 -0.64 21.88 -7.77
CA PHE A 172 -0.90 23.30 -8.06
C PHE A 172 -1.13 24.02 -6.74
N ARG A 173 -0.47 25.14 -6.54
CA ARG A 173 -0.67 26.00 -5.37
C ARG A 173 -0.86 27.43 -5.82
N HIS A 174 -1.93 28.06 -5.31
CA HIS A 174 -2.13 29.50 -5.40
C HIS A 174 -2.38 30.06 -4.00
N THR A 175 -1.66 31.13 -3.62
CA THR A 175 -1.86 31.80 -2.33
C THR A 175 -1.89 33.31 -2.55
N ASN A 176 -3.07 33.90 -2.44
CA ASN A 176 -3.22 35.34 -2.52
C ASN A 176 -2.85 35.98 -1.17
N LYS A 177 -1.72 36.68 -1.13
CA LYS A 177 -1.20 37.32 0.10
C LYS A 177 -2.04 38.50 0.58
N LYS A 178 -2.91 39.09 -0.27
CA LYS A 178 -3.75 40.24 0.13
C LYS A 178 -5.00 39.83 0.90
N ASN A 179 -5.62 38.73 0.52
CA ASN A 179 -6.84 38.24 1.12
C ASN A 179 -6.69 36.87 1.80
N PHE A 180 -5.45 36.32 1.86
CA PHE A 180 -5.09 35.04 2.45
C PHE A 180 -5.84 33.83 1.88
N LEU A 181 -6.40 33.96 0.67
CA LEU A 181 -6.97 32.85 -0.06
C LEU A 181 -5.86 31.86 -0.45
N SER A 182 -5.99 30.61 -0.07
CA SER A 182 -5.12 29.54 -0.51
C SER A 182 -5.91 28.46 -1.21
N VAL A 183 -5.50 28.13 -2.44
CA VAL A 183 -6.04 27.03 -3.24
C VAL A 183 -4.90 26.07 -3.52
N ASN A 184 -5.08 24.80 -3.17
CA ASN A 184 -4.16 23.73 -3.48
C ASN A 184 -4.94 22.62 -4.21
N ALA A 185 -4.49 22.27 -5.40
CA ALA A 185 -5.01 21.14 -6.16
C ALA A 185 -3.89 20.13 -6.40
N GLY A 186 -4.20 18.84 -6.32
CA GLY A 186 -3.23 17.78 -6.54
C GLY A 186 -3.83 16.64 -7.33
N LEU A 187 -3.02 16.07 -8.20
CA LEU A 187 -3.30 14.85 -8.94
C LEU A 187 -2.20 13.84 -8.60
N ASP A 188 -2.58 12.70 -8.08
CA ASP A 188 -1.69 11.56 -7.81
C ASP A 188 -2.17 10.36 -8.61
N GLY A 189 -1.26 9.57 -9.15
CA GLY A 189 -1.60 8.35 -9.88
C GLY A 189 -0.46 7.35 -9.91
N GLY A 190 -0.82 6.10 -10.15
CA GLY A 190 0.14 5.01 -10.31
C GLY A 190 -0.38 3.95 -11.26
N ILE A 191 0.56 3.32 -11.95
CA ILE A 191 0.34 2.15 -12.79
C ILE A 191 1.39 1.13 -12.39
N VAL A 192 0.94 -0.05 -11.98
CA VAL A 192 1.84 -1.17 -11.74
C VAL A 192 1.70 -2.14 -12.90
N LYS A 193 2.76 -2.29 -13.66
CA LYS A 193 2.88 -3.24 -14.75
C LYS A 193 3.35 -4.58 -14.23
N ASN A 194 2.70 -5.67 -14.65
CA ASN A 194 3.03 -7.03 -14.25
C ASN A 194 3.07 -7.22 -12.72
N PRO A 195 2.06 -6.73 -11.93
CA PRO A 195 2.10 -6.79 -10.48
C PRO A 195 2.12 -8.24 -9.99
N ILE A 196 2.78 -8.47 -8.88
CA ILE A 196 2.68 -9.74 -8.17
C ILE A 196 1.37 -9.74 -7.38
N VAL A 197 0.51 -10.70 -7.67
CA VAL A 197 -0.81 -10.89 -7.04
C VAL A 197 -0.94 -12.32 -6.53
N ASN A 198 -1.86 -12.58 -5.62
CA ASN A 198 -2.07 -13.92 -5.11
C ASN A 198 -3.12 -14.68 -5.94
N ALA A 199 -2.81 -15.92 -6.27
CA ALA A 199 -3.78 -16.93 -6.63
C ALA A 199 -4.15 -17.71 -5.37
N GLN A 200 -5.45 -17.83 -5.07
CA GLN A 200 -5.97 -18.39 -3.83
C GLN A 200 -6.96 -19.50 -4.12
N TRP A 201 -6.92 -20.56 -3.31
CA TRP A 201 -7.91 -21.64 -3.33
C TRP A 201 -8.15 -22.17 -1.92
N TYR A 202 -9.18 -22.98 -1.76
CA TYR A 202 -9.49 -23.63 -0.49
C TYR A 202 -9.30 -25.14 -0.62
N GLY A 203 -8.60 -25.72 0.34
CA GLY A 203 -8.47 -27.17 0.45
C GLY A 203 -9.72 -27.83 1.04
N THR A 204 -9.78 -29.15 0.96
CA THR A 204 -10.87 -29.95 1.52
C THR A 204 -10.96 -29.85 3.06
N ASN A 205 -9.84 -29.52 3.71
CA ASN A 205 -9.73 -29.27 5.15
C ASN A 205 -10.23 -27.87 5.57
N GLY A 206 -10.67 -27.04 4.58
CA GLY A 206 -11.10 -25.66 4.83
C GLY A 206 -9.96 -24.66 4.99
N ALA A 207 -8.71 -25.08 4.89
CA ALA A 207 -7.57 -24.16 4.86
C ALA A 207 -7.52 -23.37 3.56
N GLN A 208 -7.10 -22.11 3.65
CA GLN A 208 -6.83 -21.26 2.49
C GLN A 208 -5.39 -21.43 2.07
N TYR A 209 -5.19 -21.70 0.80
CA TYR A 209 -3.88 -21.77 0.18
C TYR A 209 -3.67 -20.58 -0.76
N SER A 210 -2.45 -20.08 -0.86
CA SER A 210 -2.12 -18.99 -1.77
C SER A 210 -0.72 -19.15 -2.35
N ILE A 211 -0.58 -18.72 -3.61
CA ILE A 211 0.71 -18.65 -4.30
C ILE A 211 0.81 -17.29 -5.03
N PRO A 212 1.95 -16.58 -4.96
CA PRO A 212 2.13 -15.36 -5.71
C PRO A 212 2.37 -15.67 -7.20
N VAL A 213 1.71 -14.91 -8.06
CA VAL A 213 1.84 -15.00 -9.53
C VAL A 213 1.90 -13.59 -10.13
N ASN A 214 2.47 -13.45 -11.31
CA ASN A 214 2.37 -12.20 -12.04
C ASN A 214 0.95 -12.03 -12.60
N GLY A 215 0.35 -10.89 -12.37
CA GLY A 215 -1.04 -10.60 -12.69
C GLY A 215 -1.22 -9.44 -13.67
N ASN A 216 -2.48 -9.10 -13.90
CA ASN A 216 -2.83 -7.99 -14.78
C ASN A 216 -2.50 -6.64 -14.15
N ASP A 217 -2.17 -5.67 -14.99
CA ASP A 217 -1.84 -4.30 -14.59
C ASP A 217 -2.84 -3.71 -13.60
N SER A 218 -2.31 -3.06 -12.59
CA SER A 218 -3.07 -2.33 -11.57
C SER A 218 -2.95 -0.83 -11.78
N TYR A 219 -4.01 -0.12 -11.45
CA TYR A 219 -4.11 1.33 -11.64
C TYR A 219 -4.65 1.98 -10.38
N ASN A 220 -4.11 3.13 -10.04
CA ASN A 220 -4.70 4.00 -9.03
C ASN A 220 -4.53 5.46 -9.41
N GLY A 221 -5.48 6.27 -8.99
CA GLY A 221 -5.44 7.71 -9.20
C GLY A 221 -6.27 8.44 -8.17
N SER A 222 -5.87 9.64 -7.82
CA SER A 222 -6.66 10.53 -6.97
C SER A 222 -6.46 11.98 -7.36
N PHE A 223 -7.55 12.71 -7.34
CA PHE A 223 -7.58 14.15 -7.44
C PHE A 223 -8.02 14.74 -6.12
N ARG A 224 -7.36 15.78 -5.66
CA ARG A 224 -7.75 16.55 -4.48
C ARG A 224 -7.73 18.04 -4.77
N ILE A 225 -8.65 18.75 -4.15
CA ILE A 225 -8.65 20.21 -4.08
C ILE A 225 -8.87 20.63 -2.64
N MET A 226 -8.11 21.62 -2.20
CA MET A 226 -8.25 22.24 -0.88
C MET A 226 -8.32 23.74 -1.09
N LEU A 227 -9.31 24.34 -0.46
CA LEU A 227 -9.50 25.77 -0.40
C LEU A 227 -9.50 26.20 1.06
N ASN A 228 -8.72 27.21 1.37
CA ASN A 228 -8.74 27.87 2.67
C ASN A 228 -8.84 29.38 2.42
N SER A 229 -9.87 30.00 2.99
CA SER A 229 -10.12 31.42 2.79
C SER A 229 -10.73 32.06 4.03
N PRO A 230 -10.18 33.16 4.52
CA PRO A 230 -10.93 34.05 5.38
C PRO A 230 -12.11 34.65 4.59
N ILE A 231 -13.22 34.84 5.27
CA ILE A 231 -14.36 35.56 4.71
C ILE A 231 -14.11 37.07 4.92
N ALA A 232 -14.06 37.81 3.83
CA ALA A 232 -13.68 39.22 3.85
C ALA A 232 -14.46 40.06 4.86
N LYS A 233 -13.77 40.91 5.62
CA LYS A 233 -14.33 41.79 6.64
C LYS A 233 -15.07 41.07 7.78
N SER A 234 -14.73 39.83 8.04
CA SER A 234 -15.29 39.04 9.15
C SER A 234 -14.20 38.25 9.88
N ASN A 235 -14.55 37.75 11.04
CA ASN A 235 -13.71 36.85 11.84
C ASN A 235 -13.88 35.37 11.44
N PHE A 236 -14.53 35.10 10.32
CA PHE A 236 -14.75 33.74 9.81
C PHE A 236 -13.75 33.34 8.77
N SER A 237 -13.40 32.05 8.78
CA SER A 237 -12.67 31.41 7.73
C SER A 237 -13.34 30.10 7.33
N VAL A 238 -13.25 29.76 6.05
CA VAL A 238 -13.77 28.51 5.50
C VAL A 238 -12.63 27.65 4.99
N PHE A 239 -12.69 26.37 5.32
CA PHE A 239 -11.83 25.34 4.74
C PHE A 239 -12.71 24.30 4.05
N LEU A 240 -12.42 24.05 2.78
CA LEU A 240 -13.03 23.00 1.97
C LEU A 240 -11.95 22.06 1.46
N MET A 241 -12.20 20.77 1.53
CA MET A 241 -11.35 19.73 0.92
C MET A 241 -12.23 18.69 0.25
N SER A 242 -11.99 18.52 -1.05
CA SER A 242 -12.61 17.47 -1.87
C SER A 242 -11.55 16.53 -2.38
N ARG A 243 -11.80 15.23 -2.32
CA ARG A 243 -10.94 14.20 -2.91
C ARG A 243 -11.77 13.15 -3.62
N ALA A 244 -11.42 12.88 -4.87
CA ALA A 244 -11.90 11.74 -5.63
C ALA A 244 -10.75 10.76 -5.85
N SER A 245 -11.02 9.46 -5.76
CA SER A 245 -10.02 8.42 -6.00
C SER A 245 -10.61 7.26 -6.77
N TYR A 246 -9.78 6.63 -7.57
CA TYR A 246 -10.09 5.39 -8.28
C TYR A 246 -8.92 4.42 -8.13
N SER A 247 -9.22 3.15 -7.92
CA SER A 247 -8.23 2.08 -7.98
C SER A 247 -8.80 0.84 -8.67
N LYS A 248 -7.91 0.12 -9.35
CA LYS A 248 -8.19 -1.17 -9.98
C LYS A 248 -7.03 -2.10 -9.68
N SER A 249 -7.34 -3.25 -9.10
CA SER A 249 -6.41 -4.35 -8.86
C SER A 249 -7.03 -5.68 -9.27
N SER A 250 -6.24 -6.74 -9.32
CA SER A 250 -6.70 -8.08 -9.66
C SER A 250 -6.10 -9.11 -8.71
N SER A 251 -6.79 -10.24 -8.59
CA SER A 251 -6.33 -11.46 -7.92
C SER A 251 -6.94 -12.65 -8.62
N TYR A 252 -6.43 -13.85 -8.36
CA TYR A 252 -6.99 -15.08 -8.92
C TYR A 252 -7.60 -15.90 -7.79
N VAL A 253 -8.79 -16.45 -8.04
CA VAL A 253 -9.50 -17.30 -7.07
C VAL A 253 -9.90 -18.59 -7.78
N GLY A 254 -9.48 -19.72 -7.23
CA GLY A 254 -9.89 -21.05 -7.69
C GLY A 254 -11.38 -21.27 -7.41
N SER A 255 -12.08 -21.87 -8.37
CA SER A 255 -13.49 -22.23 -8.20
C SER A 255 -13.64 -23.33 -7.14
N SER A 256 -14.83 -23.47 -6.58
CA SER A 256 -15.13 -24.58 -5.65
C SER A 256 -15.12 -25.98 -6.33
N SER A 257 -15.15 -26.00 -7.66
CA SER A 257 -15.03 -27.20 -8.49
C SER A 257 -13.59 -27.47 -8.94
N PHE A 258 -12.64 -26.66 -8.48
CA PHE A 258 -11.24 -26.79 -8.87
C PHE A 258 -10.61 -28.02 -8.22
N ASP A 259 -10.27 -29.01 -9.07
CA ASP A 259 -9.60 -30.21 -8.60
C ASP A 259 -8.10 -29.96 -8.42
N MET A 260 -7.71 -29.74 -7.17
CA MET A 260 -6.30 -29.60 -6.77
C MET A 260 -5.59 -30.95 -6.61
N GLY A 261 -6.31 -32.09 -6.61
CA GLY A 261 -5.73 -33.40 -6.32
C GLY A 261 -4.54 -33.77 -7.20
N LYS A 262 -4.58 -33.37 -8.48
CA LYS A 262 -3.48 -33.61 -9.44
C LYS A 262 -2.17 -32.87 -9.12
N TYR A 263 -2.20 -31.90 -8.20
CA TYR A 263 -1.04 -31.10 -7.77
C TYR A 263 -0.55 -31.49 -6.39
N TYR A 264 -0.99 -32.63 -5.87
CA TYR A 264 -0.47 -33.21 -4.66
C TYR A 264 0.00 -34.63 -4.89
N GLU A 265 1.03 -35.06 -4.18
CA GLU A 265 1.42 -36.46 -4.12
C GLU A 265 0.57 -37.19 -3.09
N GLY A 266 -0.18 -38.21 -3.55
CA GLY A 266 -1.08 -39.00 -2.70
C GLY A 266 -2.43 -38.32 -2.45
N ASP A 267 -3.18 -38.85 -1.48
CA ASP A 267 -4.55 -38.46 -1.17
C ASP A 267 -4.63 -37.32 -0.10
N ASN A 268 -3.49 -36.87 0.41
CA ASN A 268 -3.39 -35.83 1.42
C ASN A 268 -3.09 -34.48 0.77
N TYR A 269 -3.89 -33.47 1.11
CA TYR A 269 -3.72 -32.09 0.62
C TYR A 269 -2.86 -31.28 1.60
N ASP A 270 -1.68 -31.80 1.95
CA ASP A 270 -0.74 -31.14 2.82
C ASP A 270 0.26 -30.31 2.01
N ALA A 271 0.77 -29.23 2.62
CA ALA A 271 1.73 -28.36 1.95
C ALA A 271 3.03 -29.09 1.56
N GLU A 272 3.37 -30.18 2.24
CA GLU A 272 4.52 -31.05 1.95
C GLU A 272 4.42 -31.77 0.62
N ASN A 273 3.20 -32.15 0.26
CA ASN A 273 2.91 -32.97 -0.92
C ASN A 273 2.54 -32.10 -2.13
N PHE A 274 2.57 -30.78 -1.98
CA PHE A 274 2.19 -29.86 -3.04
C PHE A 274 3.26 -29.78 -4.13
N LEU A 275 2.87 -30.12 -5.36
CA LEU A 275 3.71 -30.09 -6.55
C LEU A 275 3.71 -28.68 -7.18
N ALA A 276 4.40 -27.74 -6.54
CA ALA A 276 4.37 -26.32 -6.91
C ALA A 276 4.80 -26.08 -8.38
N ASP A 277 5.85 -26.74 -8.84
CA ASP A 277 6.37 -26.57 -10.20
C ASP A 277 5.33 -27.00 -11.25
N LYS A 278 4.71 -28.15 -11.07
CA LYS A 278 3.66 -28.65 -11.96
C LYS A 278 2.41 -27.75 -11.95
N PHE A 279 2.05 -27.22 -10.78
CA PHE A 279 0.97 -26.25 -10.64
C PHE A 279 1.25 -24.97 -11.43
N LEU A 280 2.48 -24.45 -11.34
CA LEU A 280 2.88 -23.23 -12.02
C LEU A 280 2.99 -23.39 -13.55
N GLU A 281 3.45 -24.53 -14.03
CA GLU A 281 3.46 -24.87 -15.47
C GLU A 281 2.02 -24.84 -16.04
N ASP A 282 1.09 -25.42 -15.31
CA ASP A 282 -0.32 -25.50 -15.73
C ASP A 282 -1.14 -24.25 -15.43
N PHE A 283 -0.63 -23.30 -14.62
CA PHE A 283 -1.38 -22.19 -14.03
C PHE A 283 -2.31 -21.47 -15.02
N HIS A 284 -1.81 -21.19 -16.22
CA HIS A 284 -2.59 -20.47 -17.24
C HIS A 284 -3.71 -21.31 -17.88
N THR A 285 -3.70 -22.61 -17.66
CA THR A 285 -4.72 -23.54 -18.14
C THR A 285 -5.75 -23.90 -17.06
N LEU A 286 -5.50 -23.47 -15.82
CA LEU A 286 -6.33 -23.79 -14.67
C LEU A 286 -7.57 -22.91 -14.61
N ASP A 287 -8.64 -23.44 -14.03
CA ASP A 287 -9.92 -22.74 -13.84
C ASP A 287 -9.85 -21.76 -12.64
N PHE A 288 -8.92 -20.82 -12.72
CA PHE A 288 -8.88 -19.68 -11.82
C PHE A 288 -9.73 -18.54 -12.39
N THR A 289 -10.67 -18.09 -11.59
CA THR A 289 -11.45 -16.90 -11.93
C THR A 289 -10.64 -15.64 -11.60
N LEU A 290 -10.41 -14.80 -12.60
CA LEU A 290 -9.80 -13.50 -12.40
C LEU A 290 -10.78 -12.57 -11.68
N ASN A 291 -10.49 -12.29 -10.42
CA ASN A 291 -11.21 -11.29 -9.64
C ASN A 291 -10.61 -9.90 -9.88
N LYS A 292 -11.36 -9.02 -10.53
CA LYS A 292 -11.00 -7.61 -10.69
C LYS A 292 -11.74 -6.81 -9.63
N LEU A 293 -11.01 -6.14 -8.77
CA LEU A 293 -11.53 -5.19 -7.80
C LEU A 293 -11.35 -3.76 -8.35
N GLN A 294 -12.46 -3.04 -8.49
CA GLN A 294 -12.45 -1.63 -8.82
C GLN A 294 -13.10 -0.86 -7.67
N THR A 295 -12.47 0.20 -7.22
CA THR A 295 -12.99 1.02 -6.12
C THR A 295 -12.97 2.49 -6.50
N VAL A 296 -14.10 3.16 -6.31
CA VAL A 296 -14.23 4.62 -6.38
C VAL A 296 -14.43 5.14 -4.95
N GLY A 297 -13.68 6.17 -4.60
CA GLY A 297 -13.82 6.87 -3.32
C GLY A 297 -14.05 8.36 -3.53
N LEU A 298 -14.96 8.94 -2.77
CA LEU A 298 -15.16 10.37 -2.67
C LEU A 298 -15.05 10.80 -1.22
N MET A 299 -14.41 11.91 -0.94
CA MET A 299 -14.31 12.49 0.38
C MET A 299 -14.48 14.00 0.30
N GLU A 300 -15.44 14.51 1.06
CA GLU A 300 -15.70 15.93 1.24
C GLU A 300 -15.50 16.32 2.70
N ARG A 301 -14.86 17.45 2.91
CA ARG A 301 -14.71 18.04 4.24
C ARG A 301 -14.94 19.54 4.15
N LEU A 302 -15.88 20.02 4.94
CA LEU A 302 -16.13 21.44 5.14
C LEU A 302 -15.88 21.81 6.60
N ARG A 303 -15.24 22.95 6.83
CA ARG A 303 -15.04 23.50 8.16
C ARG A 303 -15.19 25.02 8.11
N LEU A 304 -15.99 25.54 9.01
CA LEU A 304 -16.15 26.97 9.27
C LEU A 304 -15.54 27.28 10.64
N THR A 305 -14.67 28.26 10.69
CA THR A 305 -14.03 28.70 11.93
C THR A 305 -14.31 30.19 12.15
N TYR A 306 -14.83 30.53 13.32
CA TYR A 306 -14.87 31.89 13.83
C TYR A 306 -13.74 32.06 14.85
N ARG A 307 -13.00 33.16 14.72
CA ARG A 307 -11.88 33.45 15.64
C ARG A 307 -11.81 34.92 15.95
N ASN A 308 -11.76 35.25 17.23
CA ASN A 308 -11.34 36.54 17.74
C ASN A 308 -10.32 36.38 18.86
N ASP A 309 -9.93 37.44 19.55
CA ASP A 309 -8.92 37.44 20.61
C ASP A 309 -9.28 36.60 21.84
N VAL A 310 -10.56 36.26 22.02
CA VAL A 310 -11.10 35.60 23.20
C VAL A 310 -11.59 34.19 22.91
N VAL A 311 -12.21 33.99 21.76
CA VAL A 311 -12.86 32.71 21.45
C VAL A 311 -12.57 32.26 20.03
N GLU A 312 -12.30 30.94 19.87
CA GLU A 312 -12.29 30.24 18.60
C GLU A 312 -13.40 29.19 18.60
N LEU A 313 -14.29 29.29 17.64
CA LEU A 313 -15.38 28.33 17.41
C LEU A 313 -15.17 27.68 16.05
N THR A 314 -15.23 26.36 16.01
CA THR A 314 -15.13 25.61 14.75
C THR A 314 -16.31 24.66 14.63
N ALA A 315 -16.98 24.69 13.47
CA ALA A 315 -17.99 23.71 13.09
C ALA A 315 -17.59 23.07 11.76
N GLY A 316 -17.78 21.78 11.63
CA GLY A 316 -17.37 21.08 10.41
C GLY A 316 -18.12 19.80 10.16
N GLY A 317 -18.02 19.34 8.91
CA GLY A 317 -18.52 18.05 8.47
C GLY A 317 -17.54 17.37 7.56
N ARG A 318 -17.57 16.05 7.59
CA ARG A 318 -16.82 15.19 6.69
C ARG A 318 -17.72 14.05 6.24
N THR A 319 -17.75 13.81 4.95
CA THR A 319 -18.35 12.61 4.39
C THR A 319 -17.33 11.86 3.55
N ARG A 320 -17.36 10.54 3.61
CA ARG A 320 -16.57 9.65 2.77
C ARG A 320 -17.49 8.60 2.18
N MET A 321 -17.48 8.49 0.88
CA MET A 321 -18.14 7.44 0.13
C MET A 321 -17.10 6.50 -0.44
N SER A 322 -17.37 5.20 -0.41
CA SER A 322 -16.61 4.18 -1.11
C SER A 322 -17.56 3.20 -1.79
N LYS A 323 -17.29 2.91 -3.05
CA LYS A 323 -18.01 1.88 -3.81
C LYS A 323 -17.01 0.97 -4.50
N SER A 324 -17.14 -0.33 -4.26
CA SER A 324 -16.29 -1.36 -4.85
C SER A 324 -17.13 -2.27 -5.75
N TRP A 325 -16.53 -2.67 -6.86
CA TRP A 325 -17.09 -3.68 -7.78
C TRP A 325 -16.11 -4.84 -7.89
N TYR A 326 -16.65 -6.04 -7.86
CA TYR A 326 -15.92 -7.28 -7.98
C TYR A 326 -16.42 -8.05 -9.21
N THR A 327 -15.52 -8.79 -9.87
CA THR A 327 -15.92 -9.66 -10.97
C THR A 327 -16.52 -10.97 -10.47
N ILE A 328 -16.20 -11.38 -9.26
CA ILE A 328 -16.72 -12.61 -8.64
C ILE A 328 -18.12 -12.33 -8.08
N ALA A 329 -19.11 -13.12 -8.53
CA ALA A 329 -20.52 -12.89 -8.28
C ALA A 329 -20.96 -12.95 -6.80
N ASN A 330 -20.17 -13.55 -5.92
CA ASN A 330 -20.53 -13.75 -4.51
C ASN A 330 -20.11 -12.61 -3.58
N GLN A 331 -19.48 -11.54 -4.11
CA GLN A 331 -19.09 -10.39 -3.31
C GLN A 331 -20.08 -9.24 -3.56
N SER A 332 -20.66 -8.75 -2.46
CA SER A 332 -21.66 -7.68 -2.55
C SER A 332 -21.02 -6.34 -2.95
N THR A 333 -21.61 -5.71 -3.96
CA THR A 333 -21.21 -4.38 -4.43
C THR A 333 -21.90 -3.32 -3.58
N ASN A 334 -21.41 -3.08 -2.39
CA ASN A 334 -22.02 -2.10 -1.49
C ASN A 334 -21.38 -0.73 -1.63
N MET A 335 -22.23 0.30 -1.64
CA MET A 335 -21.79 1.68 -1.49
C MET A 335 -21.87 2.06 -0.03
N THR A 336 -20.73 2.32 0.59
CA THR A 336 -20.61 2.68 1.99
C THR A 336 -20.39 4.17 2.17
N TRP A 337 -20.98 4.72 3.23
CA TRP A 337 -20.81 6.09 3.65
C TRP A 337 -20.38 6.16 5.12
N SER A 338 -19.36 6.97 5.38
CA SER A 338 -18.92 7.33 6.72
C SER A 338 -19.04 8.84 6.86
N ASN A 339 -19.87 9.28 7.78
CA ASN A 339 -20.20 10.67 7.96
C ASN A 339 -19.82 11.13 9.37
N GLN A 340 -19.38 12.36 9.49
CA GLN A 340 -19.01 12.98 10.74
C GLN A 340 -19.45 14.45 10.73
N VAL A 341 -20.05 14.92 11.79
CA VAL A 341 -20.13 16.33 12.12
C VAL A 341 -19.34 16.59 13.40
N SER A 342 -18.70 17.74 13.48
CA SER A 342 -17.88 18.12 14.61
C SER A 342 -18.08 19.58 14.96
N ALA A 343 -18.02 19.88 16.25
CA ALA A 343 -17.95 21.25 16.76
C ALA A 343 -16.86 21.33 17.83
N SER A 344 -16.12 22.44 17.86
CA SER A 344 -15.15 22.70 18.92
C SER A 344 -15.17 24.17 19.33
N MET A 345 -14.85 24.41 20.59
CA MET A 345 -14.71 25.72 21.19
C MET A 345 -13.41 25.79 21.96
N ASN A 346 -12.68 26.87 21.76
CA ASN A 346 -11.55 27.24 22.59
C ASN A 346 -11.80 28.68 23.09
N TRP A 347 -12.00 28.83 24.39
CA TRP A 347 -12.33 30.08 24.98
C TRP A 347 -11.31 30.46 26.06
N THR A 348 -10.67 31.63 25.88
CA THR A 348 -9.79 32.23 26.87
C THR A 348 -10.57 33.27 27.68
N VAL A 349 -10.94 32.89 28.87
CA VAL A 349 -11.68 33.77 29.78
C VAL A 349 -10.76 34.82 30.37
N PRO A 350 -11.19 36.10 30.54
CA PRO A 350 -10.44 37.11 31.27
C PRO A 350 -10.05 36.60 32.67
N GLY A 351 -8.76 36.73 33.03
CA GLY A 351 -8.20 36.17 34.28
C GLY A 351 -7.38 34.91 34.11
N GLY A 352 -7.11 34.47 32.86
CA GLY A 352 -6.17 33.39 32.55
C GLY A 352 -6.77 31.98 32.59
N LEU A 353 -8.09 31.86 32.62
CA LEU A 353 -8.80 30.58 32.52
C LEU A 353 -9.01 30.21 31.04
N GLY A 354 -8.60 29.01 30.63
CA GLY A 354 -8.85 28.42 29.31
C GLY A 354 -9.92 27.32 29.38
N ILE A 355 -10.92 27.37 28.52
CA ILE A 355 -11.92 26.32 28.34
C ILE A 355 -11.85 25.79 26.93
N VAL A 356 -11.61 24.49 26.79
CA VAL A 356 -11.62 23.78 25.51
C VAL A 356 -12.71 22.72 25.57
N ALA A 357 -13.60 22.72 24.59
CA ALA A 357 -14.60 21.68 24.44
C ALA A 357 -14.68 21.25 22.97
N ASP A 358 -14.85 19.97 22.73
CA ASP A 358 -15.08 19.43 21.40
C ASP A 358 -16.09 18.30 21.42
N GLY A 359 -16.82 18.15 20.32
CA GLY A 359 -17.76 17.08 20.12
C GLY A 359 -17.76 16.58 18.68
N ASN A 360 -17.89 15.27 18.55
CA ASN A 360 -17.97 14.60 17.26
C ASN A 360 -19.15 13.62 17.26
N TYR A 361 -19.97 13.67 16.21
CA TYR A 361 -21.03 12.72 15.95
C TYR A 361 -20.75 11.99 14.64
N ASN A 362 -20.64 10.66 14.71
CA ASN A 362 -20.32 9.78 13.59
C ASN A 362 -21.53 8.89 13.29
N TRP A 363 -21.82 8.67 11.99
CA TRP A 363 -22.81 7.70 11.53
C TRP A 363 -22.38 7.09 10.21
N TYR A 364 -22.88 5.89 9.95
CA TYR A 364 -22.47 5.05 8.86
C TYR A 364 -23.68 4.52 8.11
N ASN A 365 -23.57 4.38 6.78
CA ASN A 365 -24.63 3.82 5.94
C ASN A 365 -24.03 2.85 4.90
N GLY A 366 -24.80 1.85 4.49
CA GLY A 366 -24.43 0.92 3.42
C GLY A 366 -23.44 -0.19 3.83
N TYR A 367 -23.14 -0.32 5.11
CA TYR A 367 -22.34 -1.43 5.64
C TYR A 367 -23.23 -2.65 5.83
N THR A 368 -22.67 -3.85 5.64
CA THR A 368 -23.36 -5.14 5.83
C THR A 368 -23.69 -5.41 7.30
N THR A 369 -22.89 -4.87 8.20
CA THR A 369 -23.10 -4.92 9.66
C THR A 369 -23.43 -3.53 10.14
N ASP A 370 -24.39 -3.39 11.04
CA ASP A 370 -24.70 -2.10 11.67
C ASP A 370 -23.49 -1.61 12.47
N GLN A 371 -22.94 -0.46 12.08
CA GLN A 371 -21.80 0.17 12.75
C GLN A 371 -22.25 1.06 13.94
N GLY A 372 -23.56 1.24 14.09
CA GLY A 372 -24.12 2.15 15.08
C GLY A 372 -23.79 3.62 14.81
N THR A 373 -24.18 4.45 15.76
CA THR A 373 -23.80 5.86 15.81
C THR A 373 -22.94 6.13 17.05
N GLN A 374 -22.01 7.07 16.92
CA GLN A 374 -21.09 7.37 18.01
C GLN A 374 -21.06 8.86 18.28
N LEU A 375 -21.34 9.25 19.52
CA LEU A 375 -21.17 10.62 20.03
C LEU A 375 -19.98 10.63 21.00
N ILE A 376 -19.01 11.48 20.73
CA ILE A 376 -17.83 11.68 21.60
C ILE A 376 -17.84 13.16 22.00
N LEU A 377 -17.75 13.42 23.28
CA LEU A 377 -17.68 14.77 23.86
C LEU A 377 -16.46 14.84 24.79
N ASN A 378 -15.65 15.86 24.61
CA ASN A 378 -14.49 16.15 25.46
C ASN A 378 -14.56 17.59 25.97
N ALA A 379 -14.12 17.80 27.19
CA ALA A 379 -13.96 19.13 27.78
C ALA A 379 -12.70 19.18 28.66
N LYS A 380 -12.01 20.32 28.61
CA LYS A 380 -10.81 20.58 29.41
C LYS A 380 -10.85 22.02 29.90
N ILE A 381 -10.51 22.21 31.17
CA ILE A 381 -10.35 23.53 31.79
C ILE A 381 -8.90 23.65 32.24
N THR A 382 -8.26 24.75 31.92
CA THR A 382 -6.85 25.08 32.28
C THR A 382 -6.78 26.47 32.88
N LYS A 383 -5.86 26.65 33.82
CA LYS A 383 -5.58 27.95 34.45
C LYS A 383 -4.10 28.26 34.37
#